data_a484785a7d18bc66682bf416b6ede8ee
#
_entry.id   a484785a7d18bc66682bf416b6ede8ee
#
_cell.length_a   1.000
_cell.length_b   1.000
_cell.length_c   1.000
_cell.angle_alpha   90.00
_cell.angle_beta   90.00
_cell.angle_gamma   90.00
#
_symmetry.space_group_name_H-M   'P 1'
#
loop_
_entity.id
_entity.type
_entity.pdbx_description
1 polymer ?
#
loop_
_entity_poly.entity_id
_entity_poly.type
_entity_poly.pdbx_seq_one_letter_code
_entity_poly.pdbx_strand_id
1 'polypeptide(L)'
;MFNNTKKLVIGSTLLASTLFAQSELSKSDIKKMEELNIFKKSGISITKGIDADSLYILNIKAQNAVDTIYLSKDKKYLISGDVLDVNNGMPLSMPVDVSILKGKEAFTFGTGSDEYILFTDPECPYCRKFESYFPQIEDKVKIRVFYYPLDFHKNAYDLSLYVMSQKTPQDKVNAMLNVTAKDDKFKNHKFKAGEKEKLTKKLDENIELALQMGVQGTPAMFDPKGNKIVWVNILKKYGIDVR
;
A
#
# COMPACT_ATOMS: atom_id res chain seq x y z
N MET A 1 -22.28 65.23 -5.37
CA MET A 1 -21.73 64.08 -6.12
C MET A 1 -21.30 63.03 -5.11
N PHE A 2 -22.14 62.02 -4.89
CA PHE A 2 -21.87 60.93 -3.95
C PHE A 2 -21.39 59.71 -4.73
N ASN A 3 -20.18 59.28 -4.44
CA ASN A 3 -19.55 58.15 -5.10
C ASN A 3 -19.69 56.92 -4.18
N ASN A 4 -20.64 56.02 -4.52
CA ASN A 4 -20.92 54.78 -3.79
C ASN A 4 -20.09 53.66 -4.39
N THR A 5 -18.94 53.35 -3.79
CA THR A 5 -18.15 52.17 -4.09
C THR A 5 -18.72 50.98 -3.31
N LYS A 6 -19.47 50.11 -3.96
CA LYS A 6 -19.88 48.79 -3.40
C LYS A 6 -18.70 47.88 -3.35
N LYS A 7 -18.23 47.55 -2.15
CA LYS A 7 -17.27 46.46 -1.91
C LYS A 7 -17.98 45.12 -2.09
N LEU A 8 -17.58 44.38 -3.12
CA LEU A 8 -18.00 43.01 -3.35
C LEU A 8 -17.19 42.11 -2.37
N VAL A 9 -17.84 41.59 -1.35
CA VAL A 9 -17.27 40.59 -0.46
C VAL A 9 -17.45 39.23 -1.13
N ILE A 10 -16.39 38.69 -1.72
CA ILE A 10 -16.34 37.32 -2.21
C ILE A 10 -16.15 36.44 -0.98
N GLY A 11 -17.24 35.85 -0.52
CA GLY A 11 -17.20 34.80 0.51
C GLY A 11 -16.58 33.56 -0.08
N SER A 12 -15.35 33.27 0.29
CA SER A 12 -14.71 31.95 0.06
C SER A 12 -15.37 30.94 0.95
N THR A 13 -16.33 30.20 0.41
CA THR A 13 -16.82 28.96 1.05
C THR A 13 -15.69 27.95 1.03
N LEU A 14 -14.96 27.81 2.14
CA LEU A 14 -14.15 26.65 2.40
C LEU A 14 -15.10 25.44 2.44
N LEU A 15 -15.10 24.65 1.39
CA LEU A 15 -15.58 23.27 1.42
C LEU A 15 -14.63 22.52 2.37
N ALA A 16 -15.04 22.41 3.63
CA ALA A 16 -14.44 21.46 4.55
C ALA A 16 -14.78 20.06 4.03
N SER A 17 -13.83 19.45 3.29
CA SER A 17 -13.84 18.03 3.08
C SER A 17 -13.74 17.39 4.46
N THR A 18 -14.83 16.85 4.96
CA THR A 18 -14.85 15.98 6.14
C THR A 18 -14.08 14.73 5.77
N LEU A 19 -12.76 14.76 6.00
CA LEU A 19 -11.96 13.57 6.13
C LEU A 19 -12.58 12.80 7.30
N PHE A 20 -13.25 11.69 7.00
CA PHE A 20 -13.69 10.74 8.01
C PHE A 20 -12.46 10.29 8.79
N ALA A 21 -12.31 10.83 9.99
CA ALA A 21 -11.18 10.51 10.85
C ALA A 21 -11.44 9.13 11.45
N GLN A 22 -10.82 8.12 10.88
CA GLN A 22 -10.72 6.82 11.54
C GLN A 22 -10.04 7.05 12.89
N SER A 23 -10.75 6.78 13.99
CA SER A 23 -10.20 6.92 15.33
C SER A 23 -9.87 5.56 15.94
N GLU A 24 -8.69 5.45 16.53
CA GLU A 24 -8.31 4.23 17.23
C GLU A 24 -9.19 4.04 18.47
N LEU A 25 -9.68 2.82 18.66
CA LEU A 25 -10.50 2.47 19.80
C LEU A 25 -9.67 2.50 21.09
N SER A 26 -10.24 3.06 22.15
CA SER A 26 -9.61 3.02 23.45
C SER A 26 -9.54 1.59 24.00
N LYS A 27 -8.58 1.31 24.90
CA LYS A 27 -8.50 0.02 25.60
C LYS A 27 -9.81 -0.33 26.33
N SER A 28 -10.52 0.67 26.84
CA SER A 28 -11.82 0.50 27.48
C SER A 28 -12.88 0.02 26.50
N ASP A 29 -12.90 0.55 25.27
CA ASP A 29 -13.88 0.15 24.26
C ASP A 29 -13.59 -1.23 23.72
N ILE A 30 -12.32 -1.57 23.51
CA ILE A 30 -11.88 -2.94 23.16
C ILE A 30 -12.35 -3.92 24.22
N LYS A 31 -12.11 -3.63 25.51
CA LYS A 31 -12.55 -4.49 26.61
C LYS A 31 -14.06 -4.71 26.64
N LYS A 32 -14.88 -3.65 26.37
CA LYS A 32 -16.32 -3.79 26.24
C LYS A 32 -16.75 -4.65 25.07
N MET A 33 -15.98 -4.64 23.97
CA MET A 33 -16.26 -5.52 22.81
C MET A 33 -15.91 -6.97 23.11
N GLU A 34 -14.82 -7.24 23.82
CA GLU A 34 -14.43 -8.57 24.26
C GLU A 34 -15.46 -9.21 25.23
N GLU A 35 -16.31 -8.40 25.88
CA GLU A 35 -17.43 -8.88 26.68
C GLU A 35 -18.60 -9.48 25.84
N LEU A 36 -18.63 -9.27 24.52
CA LEU A 36 -19.62 -9.88 23.65
C LEU A 36 -19.46 -11.40 23.63
N ASN A 37 -20.58 -12.12 23.62
CA ASN A 37 -20.60 -13.58 23.74
C ASN A 37 -19.69 -14.32 22.75
N ILE A 38 -19.55 -13.80 21.53
CA ILE A 38 -18.71 -14.39 20.49
C ILE A 38 -17.24 -14.41 20.92
N PHE A 39 -16.72 -13.32 21.49
CA PHE A 39 -15.32 -13.24 21.93
C PHE A 39 -15.09 -14.01 23.23
N LYS A 40 -15.97 -13.87 24.22
CA LYS A 40 -15.87 -14.62 25.48
C LYS A 40 -15.79 -16.12 25.30
N LYS A 41 -16.57 -16.68 24.38
CA LYS A 41 -16.67 -18.13 24.18
C LYS A 41 -15.58 -18.70 23.25
N SER A 42 -15.00 -17.87 22.37
CA SER A 42 -14.06 -18.33 21.32
C SER A 42 -12.59 -18.27 21.73
N GLY A 43 -12.26 -17.62 22.86
CA GLY A 43 -10.86 -17.36 23.23
C GLY A 43 -10.14 -16.39 22.29
N ILE A 44 -10.88 -15.62 21.50
CA ILE A 44 -10.37 -14.59 20.60
C ILE A 44 -10.13 -13.31 21.40
N SER A 45 -8.95 -12.71 21.27
CA SER A 45 -8.63 -11.40 21.80
C SER A 45 -8.56 -10.35 20.71
N ILE A 46 -8.99 -9.12 21.02
CA ILE A 46 -8.90 -7.97 20.12
C ILE A 46 -7.58 -7.24 20.42
N THR A 47 -6.66 -7.25 19.45
CA THR A 47 -5.33 -6.64 19.62
C THR A 47 -5.32 -5.16 19.28
N LYS A 48 -6.15 -4.74 18.32
CA LYS A 48 -6.33 -3.34 17.89
C LYS A 48 -7.73 -3.15 17.32
N GLY A 49 -8.27 -1.95 17.43
CA GLY A 49 -9.57 -1.61 16.85
C GLY A 49 -9.60 -0.17 16.35
N ILE A 50 -10.35 0.05 15.27
CA ILE A 50 -10.61 1.36 14.69
C ILE A 50 -12.11 1.55 14.54
N ASP A 51 -12.56 2.74 14.89
CA ASP A 51 -13.88 3.24 14.51
C ASP A 51 -13.81 3.80 13.09
N ALA A 52 -14.43 3.10 12.15
CA ALA A 52 -14.49 3.49 10.74
C ALA A 52 -15.87 4.01 10.35
N ASP A 53 -16.51 4.75 11.26
CA ASP A 53 -17.85 5.35 11.10
C ASP A 53 -18.97 4.33 10.96
N SER A 54 -19.05 3.59 9.88
CA SER A 54 -20.09 2.60 9.59
C SER A 54 -19.89 1.26 10.30
N LEU A 55 -18.63 0.89 10.52
CA LEU A 55 -18.19 -0.37 11.12
C LEU A 55 -17.06 -0.13 12.12
N TYR A 56 -16.83 -1.08 13.00
CA TYR A 56 -15.57 -1.23 13.69
C TYR A 56 -14.68 -2.21 12.91
N ILE A 57 -13.43 -1.85 12.69
CA ILE A 57 -12.40 -2.74 12.14
C ILE A 57 -11.59 -3.26 13.31
N LEU A 58 -11.51 -4.57 13.50
CA LEU A 58 -10.89 -5.20 14.64
C LEU A 58 -9.82 -6.19 14.18
N ASN A 59 -8.57 -5.97 14.58
CA ASN A 59 -7.55 -7.00 14.49
C ASN A 59 -7.70 -7.93 15.68
N ILE A 60 -7.84 -9.20 15.39
CA ILE A 60 -8.03 -10.26 16.38
C ILE A 60 -6.87 -11.23 16.37
N LYS A 61 -6.66 -11.85 17.52
CA LYS A 61 -5.74 -12.98 17.68
C LYS A 61 -6.51 -14.17 18.21
N ALA A 62 -6.47 -15.28 17.47
CA ALA A 62 -7.04 -16.56 17.84
C ALA A 62 -5.91 -17.60 17.83
N GLN A 63 -5.50 -18.10 18.98
CA GLN A 63 -4.33 -19.00 19.12
C GLN A 63 -3.07 -18.38 18.47
N ASN A 64 -2.63 -18.90 17.32
CA ASN A 64 -1.45 -18.43 16.58
C ASN A 64 -1.81 -17.63 15.31
N ALA A 65 -3.10 -17.49 15.00
CA ALA A 65 -3.56 -16.73 13.83
C ALA A 65 -3.93 -15.29 14.20
N VAL A 66 -3.59 -14.38 13.33
CA VAL A 66 -4.02 -12.96 13.38
C VAL A 66 -4.89 -12.72 12.17
N ASP A 67 -6.05 -12.11 12.37
CA ASP A 67 -7.00 -11.82 11.30
C ASP A 67 -7.66 -10.46 11.53
N THR A 68 -8.31 -9.94 10.49
CA THR A 68 -9.12 -8.72 10.56
C THR A 68 -10.58 -9.07 10.39
N ILE A 69 -11.39 -8.62 11.31
CA ILE A 69 -12.84 -8.77 11.27
C ILE A 69 -13.52 -7.41 11.40
N TYR A 70 -14.79 -7.35 11.01
CA TYR A 70 -15.58 -6.12 11.10
C TYR A 70 -16.80 -6.37 11.98
N LEU A 71 -17.09 -5.40 12.82
CA LEU A 71 -18.25 -5.44 13.71
C LEU A 71 -19.18 -4.28 13.37
N SER A 72 -20.48 -4.56 13.18
CA SER A 72 -21.48 -3.50 12.97
C SER A 72 -21.54 -2.56 14.16
N LYS A 73 -21.94 -1.29 13.94
CA LYS A 73 -22.03 -0.29 15.02
C LYS A 73 -22.98 -0.66 16.12
N ASP A 74 -24.07 -1.35 15.80
CA ASP A 74 -25.03 -1.87 16.77
C ASP A 74 -24.55 -3.17 17.46
N LYS A 75 -23.36 -3.66 17.09
CA LYS A 75 -22.69 -4.86 17.63
C LYS A 75 -23.49 -6.17 17.46
N LYS A 76 -24.37 -6.22 16.47
CA LYS A 76 -25.18 -7.41 16.19
C LYS A 76 -24.53 -8.35 15.17
N TYR A 77 -23.74 -7.81 14.24
CA TYR A 77 -23.19 -8.57 13.13
C TYR A 77 -21.66 -8.49 13.12
N LEU A 78 -21.05 -9.65 13.03
CA LEU A 78 -19.63 -9.82 12.80
C LEU A 78 -19.44 -10.30 11.36
N ILE A 79 -18.52 -9.67 10.62
CA ILE A 79 -18.22 -9.94 9.23
C ILE A 79 -16.75 -10.38 9.17
N SER A 80 -16.48 -11.53 8.55
CA SER A 80 -15.13 -11.99 8.20
C SER A 80 -14.97 -11.98 6.68
N GLY A 81 -13.75 -11.72 6.21
CA GLY A 81 -13.45 -11.53 4.80
C GLY A 81 -13.30 -10.07 4.43
N ASP A 82 -13.18 -9.79 3.12
CA ASP A 82 -12.94 -8.42 2.64
C ASP A 82 -14.22 -7.58 2.64
N VAL A 83 -14.11 -6.37 3.18
CA VAL A 83 -15.14 -5.33 3.09
C VAL A 83 -14.61 -4.23 2.17
N LEU A 84 -15.37 -3.91 1.13
CA LEU A 84 -14.99 -2.90 0.15
C LEU A 84 -15.92 -1.69 0.21
N ASP A 85 -15.37 -0.50 0.04
CA ASP A 85 -16.16 0.70 -0.23
C ASP A 85 -16.75 0.61 -1.65
N VAL A 86 -18.07 0.57 -1.74
CA VAL A 86 -18.80 0.37 -3.02
C VAL A 86 -18.62 1.53 -4.01
N ASN A 87 -18.23 2.72 -3.54
CA ASN A 87 -18.06 3.90 -4.38
C ASN A 87 -16.71 3.91 -5.12
N ASN A 88 -15.69 3.32 -4.52
CA ASN A 88 -14.33 3.40 -5.05
C ASN A 88 -13.60 2.04 -5.14
N GLY A 89 -14.24 0.95 -4.64
CA GLY A 89 -13.66 -0.39 -4.62
C GLY A 89 -12.47 -0.55 -3.69
N MET A 90 -12.25 0.40 -2.78
CA MET A 90 -11.13 0.33 -1.83
C MET A 90 -11.46 -0.66 -0.70
N PRO A 91 -10.49 -1.49 -0.31
CA PRO A 91 -10.66 -2.32 0.87
C PRO A 91 -10.71 -1.44 2.13
N LEU A 92 -11.70 -1.70 2.96
CA LEU A 92 -11.77 -1.13 4.29
C LEU A 92 -10.80 -1.89 5.19
N SER A 93 -9.65 -1.31 5.48
CA SER A 93 -8.60 -1.97 6.25
C SER A 93 -8.00 -1.05 7.30
N MET A 94 -7.37 -1.64 8.29
CA MET A 94 -6.59 -0.88 9.26
C MET A 94 -5.32 -0.33 8.60
N PRO A 95 -4.97 0.95 8.81
CA PRO A 95 -3.67 1.46 8.38
C PRO A 95 -2.53 0.67 9.04
N VAL A 96 -1.53 0.32 8.25
CA VAL A 96 -0.30 -0.34 8.72
C VAL A 96 0.78 0.69 9.07
N ASP A 97 1.69 0.34 9.95
CA ASP A 97 2.82 1.22 10.28
C ASP A 97 3.85 1.22 9.15
N VAL A 98 3.81 2.27 8.32
CA VAL A 98 4.76 2.47 7.21
C VAL A 98 6.08 3.11 7.64
N SER A 99 6.25 3.48 8.92
CA SER A 99 7.49 4.10 9.43
C SER A 99 8.68 3.13 9.37
N ILE A 100 8.41 1.82 9.51
CA ILE A 100 9.42 0.75 9.40
C ILE A 100 10.09 0.67 8.03
N LEU A 101 9.47 1.27 7.00
CA LEU A 101 9.94 1.24 5.61
C LEU A 101 10.93 2.36 5.29
N LYS A 102 11.12 3.35 6.18
CA LYS A 102 11.88 4.57 5.88
C LYS A 102 13.33 4.26 5.48
N GLY A 103 13.72 4.69 4.26
CA GLY A 103 15.08 4.52 3.72
C GLY A 103 15.43 3.10 3.28
N LYS A 104 14.48 2.19 3.23
CA LYS A 104 14.67 0.77 2.90
C LYS A 104 14.17 0.39 1.50
N GLU A 105 13.60 1.33 0.76
CA GLU A 105 13.16 1.13 -0.62
C GLU A 105 14.31 0.69 -1.53
N ALA A 106 14.02 -0.17 -2.51
CA ALA A 106 14.98 -0.55 -3.55
C ALA A 106 15.40 0.68 -4.37
N PHE A 107 14.44 1.52 -4.70
CA PHE A 107 14.61 2.85 -5.30
C PHE A 107 13.30 3.64 -5.20
N THR A 108 13.34 4.91 -5.63
CA THR A 108 12.14 5.76 -5.76
C THR A 108 11.90 6.06 -7.24
N PHE A 109 10.64 5.93 -7.67
CA PHE A 109 10.15 6.32 -8.99
C PHE A 109 9.37 7.63 -8.90
N GLY A 110 9.53 8.47 -9.93
CA GLY A 110 8.76 9.70 -10.13
C GLY A 110 9.27 10.90 -9.32
N THR A 111 8.82 12.08 -9.75
CA THR A 111 9.23 13.38 -9.21
C THR A 111 8.06 14.19 -8.68
N GLY A 112 6.85 13.66 -8.74
CA GLY A 112 5.63 14.33 -8.31
C GLY A 112 5.50 14.46 -6.80
N SER A 113 4.39 15.05 -6.37
CA SER A 113 4.09 15.34 -4.96
C SER A 113 3.31 14.24 -4.26
N ASP A 114 2.59 13.40 -5.02
CA ASP A 114 1.74 12.37 -4.44
C ASP A 114 2.58 11.14 -4.09
N GLU A 115 2.76 10.92 -2.80
CA GLU A 115 3.61 9.84 -2.30
C GLU A 115 2.85 8.52 -2.18
N TYR A 116 3.49 7.43 -2.60
CA TYR A 116 2.98 6.05 -2.48
C TYR A 116 4.10 5.07 -2.15
N ILE A 117 3.72 3.93 -1.64
CA ILE A 117 4.57 2.77 -1.36
C ILE A 117 4.08 1.62 -2.23
N LEU A 118 4.98 0.96 -2.93
CA LEU A 118 4.68 -0.17 -3.81
C LEU A 118 5.55 -1.36 -3.44
N PHE A 119 4.90 -2.49 -3.14
CA PHE A 119 5.53 -3.81 -3.16
C PHE A 119 5.20 -4.47 -4.50
N THR A 120 6.24 -4.87 -5.24
CA THR A 120 6.12 -5.36 -6.61
C THR A 120 6.95 -6.61 -6.85
N ASP A 121 6.58 -7.33 -7.93
CA ASP A 121 7.25 -8.54 -8.39
C ASP A 121 7.45 -8.46 -9.91
N PRO A 122 8.69 -8.60 -10.41
CA PRO A 122 8.99 -8.44 -11.84
C PRO A 122 8.33 -9.45 -12.78
N GLU A 123 7.92 -10.62 -12.28
CA GLU A 123 7.20 -11.63 -13.07
C GLU A 123 5.68 -11.60 -12.88
N CYS A 124 5.16 -10.80 -11.92
CA CYS A 124 3.73 -10.67 -11.72
C CYS A 124 3.05 -9.89 -12.86
N PRO A 125 2.07 -10.47 -13.57
CA PRO A 125 1.40 -9.80 -14.70
C PRO A 125 0.69 -8.50 -14.29
N TYR A 126 0.10 -8.46 -13.10
CA TYR A 126 -0.58 -7.26 -12.58
C TYR A 126 0.40 -6.14 -12.22
N CYS A 127 1.59 -6.49 -11.70
CA CYS A 127 2.67 -5.53 -11.47
C CYS A 127 3.13 -4.93 -12.80
N ARG A 128 3.47 -5.78 -13.76
CA ARG A 128 3.88 -5.37 -15.11
C ARG A 128 2.83 -4.48 -15.78
N LYS A 129 1.54 -4.81 -15.59
CA LYS A 129 0.44 -4.00 -16.11
C LYS A 129 0.42 -2.61 -15.46
N PHE A 130 0.51 -2.51 -14.14
CA PHE A 130 0.56 -1.22 -13.45
C PHE A 130 1.80 -0.42 -13.85
N GLU A 131 2.96 -1.04 -13.83
CA GLU A 131 4.25 -0.43 -14.17
C GLU A 131 4.26 0.12 -15.60
N SER A 132 3.55 -0.48 -16.55
CA SER A 132 3.44 0.03 -17.92
C SER A 132 2.81 1.42 -18.03
N TYR A 133 2.13 1.89 -16.99
CA TYR A 133 1.57 3.24 -16.91
C TYR A 133 2.53 4.26 -16.25
N PHE A 134 3.67 3.83 -15.72
CA PHE A 134 4.63 4.71 -15.03
C PHE A 134 5.03 5.93 -15.85
N PRO A 135 5.34 5.84 -17.16
CA PRO A 135 5.68 7.03 -17.96
C PRO A 135 4.59 8.11 -18.01
N GLN A 136 3.32 7.74 -17.73
CA GLN A 136 2.20 8.68 -17.77
C GLN A 136 1.96 9.39 -16.42
N ILE A 137 2.61 8.93 -15.36
CA ILE A 137 2.41 9.46 -13.99
C ILE A 137 3.70 9.93 -13.33
N GLU A 138 4.85 9.89 -14.01
CA GLU A 138 6.17 10.18 -13.46
C GLU A 138 6.26 11.58 -12.82
N ASP A 139 5.63 12.58 -13.42
CA ASP A 139 5.57 13.97 -12.95
C ASP A 139 4.53 14.20 -11.84
N LYS A 140 3.69 13.22 -11.55
CA LYS A 140 2.56 13.31 -10.60
C LYS A 140 2.83 12.64 -9.27
N VAL A 141 3.56 11.53 -9.32
CA VAL A 141 3.76 10.64 -8.17
C VAL A 141 5.22 10.56 -7.72
N LYS A 142 5.39 10.11 -6.49
CA LYS A 142 6.67 9.68 -5.92
C LYS A 142 6.46 8.33 -5.26
N ILE A 143 6.83 7.26 -5.93
CA ILE A 143 6.59 5.88 -5.49
C ILE A 143 7.87 5.29 -4.92
N ARG A 144 7.85 4.91 -3.64
CA ARG A 144 8.91 4.12 -3.02
C ARG A 144 8.68 2.66 -3.37
N VAL A 145 9.62 2.07 -4.12
CA VAL A 145 9.51 0.71 -4.65
C VAL A 145 10.25 -0.28 -3.76
N PHE A 146 9.55 -1.33 -3.38
CA PHE A 146 10.05 -2.49 -2.64
C PHE A 146 9.81 -3.75 -3.45
N TYR A 147 10.78 -4.63 -3.54
CA TYR A 147 10.59 -5.91 -4.20
C TYR A 147 10.06 -6.96 -3.24
N TYR A 148 9.03 -7.67 -3.69
CA TYR A 148 8.45 -8.83 -3.01
C TYR A 148 8.19 -9.93 -4.04
N PRO A 149 9.27 -10.62 -4.50
CA PRO A 149 9.15 -11.73 -5.43
C PRO A 149 8.39 -12.87 -4.79
N LEU A 150 7.35 -13.35 -5.48
CA LEU A 150 6.50 -14.45 -5.01
C LEU A 150 7.13 -15.80 -5.33
N ASP A 151 7.06 -16.76 -4.41
CA ASP A 151 7.78 -18.05 -4.50
C ASP A 151 7.48 -18.88 -5.75
N PHE A 152 6.29 -18.71 -6.33
CA PHE A 152 5.89 -19.41 -7.56
C PHE A 152 6.40 -18.71 -8.85
N HIS A 153 7.01 -17.55 -8.78
CA HIS A 153 7.64 -16.84 -9.88
C HIS A 153 9.14 -17.14 -9.90
N LYS A 154 9.53 -18.07 -10.78
CA LYS A 154 10.86 -18.70 -10.75
C LYS A 154 12.06 -17.76 -10.89
N ASN A 155 11.91 -16.67 -11.63
CA ASN A 155 13.01 -15.74 -11.90
C ASN A 155 12.83 -14.39 -11.18
N ALA A 156 11.73 -14.19 -10.48
CA ALA A 156 11.39 -12.90 -9.88
C ALA A 156 12.46 -12.41 -8.90
N TYR A 157 13.03 -13.32 -8.08
CA TYR A 157 14.10 -12.99 -7.15
C TYR A 157 15.36 -12.46 -7.87
N ASP A 158 15.85 -13.22 -8.85
CA ASP A 158 17.06 -12.82 -9.60
C ASP A 158 16.81 -11.59 -10.48
N LEU A 159 15.61 -11.43 -11.05
CA LEU A 159 15.20 -10.21 -11.77
C LEU A 159 15.18 -9.00 -10.82
N SER A 160 14.68 -9.15 -9.61
CA SER A 160 14.72 -8.09 -8.60
C SER A 160 16.15 -7.65 -8.30
N LEU A 161 17.06 -8.62 -8.08
CA LEU A 161 18.50 -8.33 -7.89
C LEU A 161 19.11 -7.62 -9.11
N TYR A 162 18.75 -8.06 -10.32
CA TYR A 162 19.21 -7.43 -11.55
C TYR A 162 18.78 -5.96 -11.64
N VAL A 163 17.50 -5.66 -11.39
CA VAL A 163 17.01 -4.27 -11.40
C VAL A 163 17.70 -3.45 -10.31
N MET A 164 17.81 -4.00 -9.11
CA MET A 164 18.47 -3.32 -7.99
C MET A 164 19.96 -3.03 -8.25
N SER A 165 20.63 -3.82 -9.07
CA SER A 165 22.05 -3.63 -9.46
C SER A 165 22.30 -2.47 -10.42
N GLN A 166 21.23 -1.94 -11.06
CA GLN A 166 21.38 -0.83 -11.98
C GLN A 166 21.85 0.44 -11.26
N LYS A 167 22.68 1.25 -11.93
CA LYS A 167 23.47 2.31 -11.28
C LYS A 167 22.63 3.48 -10.81
N THR A 168 21.75 3.97 -11.67
CA THR A 168 20.93 5.17 -11.37
C THR A 168 19.47 4.78 -11.13
N PRO A 169 18.67 5.63 -10.45
CA PRO A 169 17.23 5.42 -10.34
C PRO A 169 16.56 5.25 -11.70
N GLN A 170 16.97 6.04 -12.70
CA GLN A 170 16.43 5.93 -14.06
C GLN A 170 16.77 4.60 -14.74
N ASP A 171 18.02 4.10 -14.56
CA ASP A 171 18.40 2.78 -15.08
C ASP A 171 17.59 1.66 -14.42
N LYS A 172 17.29 1.79 -13.12
CA LYS A 172 16.44 0.83 -12.39
C LYS A 172 15.01 0.84 -12.94
N VAL A 173 14.44 2.02 -13.16
CA VAL A 173 13.12 2.17 -13.79
C VAL A 173 13.13 1.55 -15.18
N ASN A 174 14.12 1.87 -16.00
CA ASN A 174 14.24 1.31 -17.34
C ASN A 174 14.36 -0.23 -17.33
N ALA A 175 15.13 -0.79 -16.41
CA ALA A 175 15.26 -2.23 -16.25
C ALA A 175 13.94 -2.86 -15.76
N MET A 176 13.28 -2.25 -14.77
CA MET A 176 11.98 -2.68 -14.25
C MET A 176 10.91 -2.74 -15.37
N LEU A 177 10.84 -1.71 -16.22
CA LEU A 177 9.83 -1.63 -17.27
C LEU A 177 10.09 -2.57 -18.46
N ASN A 178 11.36 -2.79 -18.82
CA ASN A 178 11.72 -3.34 -20.12
C ASN A 178 12.46 -4.69 -20.07
N VAL A 179 12.91 -5.16 -18.90
CA VAL A 179 13.69 -6.39 -18.82
C VAL A 179 12.83 -7.55 -18.29
N THR A 180 12.99 -8.70 -18.91
CA THR A 180 12.34 -9.96 -18.55
C THR A 180 13.38 -11.07 -18.40
N ALA A 181 12.98 -12.22 -17.87
CA ALA A 181 13.85 -13.39 -17.75
C ALA A 181 14.34 -13.95 -19.10
N LYS A 182 13.73 -13.53 -20.22
CA LYS A 182 14.14 -13.96 -21.57
C LYS A 182 15.25 -13.12 -22.18
N ASP A 183 15.52 -11.94 -21.61
CA ASP A 183 16.46 -10.97 -22.18
C ASP A 183 17.92 -11.35 -21.90
N ASP A 184 18.77 -11.20 -22.92
CA ASP A 184 20.19 -11.48 -22.80
C ASP A 184 20.92 -10.56 -21.81
N LYS A 185 20.42 -9.33 -21.64
CA LYS A 185 20.92 -8.40 -20.62
C LYS A 185 20.81 -8.96 -19.21
N PHE A 186 19.73 -9.64 -18.92
CA PHE A 186 19.53 -10.33 -17.64
C PHE A 186 20.37 -11.61 -17.58
N LYS A 187 20.25 -12.51 -18.57
CA LYS A 187 20.93 -13.82 -18.58
C LYS A 187 22.46 -13.72 -18.49
N ASN A 188 23.04 -12.69 -19.11
CA ASN A 188 24.48 -12.48 -19.17
C ASN A 188 25.00 -11.52 -18.11
N HIS A 189 24.11 -11.05 -17.20
CA HIS A 189 24.47 -10.11 -16.15
C HIS A 189 25.44 -10.73 -15.15
N LYS A 190 26.51 -9.99 -14.85
CA LYS A 190 27.50 -10.38 -13.84
C LYS A 190 27.57 -9.30 -12.77
N PHE A 191 27.27 -9.68 -11.57
CA PHE A 191 27.46 -8.80 -10.41
C PHE A 191 28.95 -8.59 -10.12
N LYS A 192 29.29 -7.41 -9.64
CA LYS A 192 30.63 -7.16 -9.12
C LYS A 192 30.87 -7.95 -7.83
N ALA A 193 32.18 -8.11 -7.47
CA ALA A 193 32.54 -8.78 -6.22
C ALA A 193 31.82 -8.12 -5.01
N GLY A 194 31.13 -8.93 -4.19
CA GLY A 194 30.38 -8.48 -3.01
C GLY A 194 29.06 -7.74 -3.31
N GLU A 195 28.79 -7.37 -4.56
CA GLU A 195 27.56 -6.66 -4.93
C GLU A 195 26.31 -7.53 -4.75
N LYS A 196 26.37 -8.77 -5.26
CA LYS A 196 25.24 -9.70 -5.16
C LYS A 196 24.85 -9.93 -3.70
N GLU A 197 25.82 -10.16 -2.83
CA GLU A 197 25.56 -10.39 -1.40
C GLU A 197 24.88 -9.18 -0.74
N LYS A 198 25.34 -7.97 -1.04
CA LYS A 198 24.74 -6.74 -0.52
C LYS A 198 23.31 -6.57 -1.00
N LEU A 199 23.04 -6.83 -2.29
CA LEU A 199 21.71 -6.70 -2.88
C LEU A 199 20.77 -7.78 -2.35
N THR A 200 21.26 -9.01 -2.16
CA THR A 200 20.52 -10.10 -1.52
C THR A 200 20.02 -9.69 -0.14
N LYS A 201 20.90 -9.18 0.73
CA LYS A 201 20.50 -8.69 2.06
C LYS A 201 19.42 -7.62 2.00
N LYS A 202 19.51 -6.71 1.03
CA LYS A 202 18.51 -5.65 0.85
C LYS A 202 17.19 -6.19 0.30
N LEU A 203 17.23 -7.17 -0.60
CA LEU A 203 16.02 -7.80 -1.12
C LEU A 203 15.34 -8.64 -0.04
N ASP A 204 16.10 -9.41 0.73
CA ASP A 204 15.56 -10.20 1.85
C ASP A 204 14.92 -9.28 2.90
N GLU A 205 15.53 -8.12 3.21
CA GLU A 205 14.91 -7.11 4.06
C GLU A 205 13.58 -6.59 3.46
N ASN A 206 13.49 -6.37 2.15
CA ASN A 206 12.24 -5.96 1.50
C ASN A 206 11.16 -7.04 1.64
N ILE A 207 11.54 -8.33 1.51
CA ILE A 207 10.63 -9.46 1.68
C ILE A 207 10.11 -9.54 3.13
N GLU A 208 11.01 -9.42 4.12
CA GLU A 208 10.63 -9.39 5.52
C GLU A 208 9.69 -8.24 5.85
N LEU A 209 9.95 -7.05 5.32
CA LEU A 209 9.09 -5.88 5.49
C LEU A 209 7.71 -6.09 4.88
N ALA A 210 7.63 -6.72 3.69
CA ALA A 210 6.35 -7.06 3.07
C ALA A 210 5.53 -8.00 3.98
N LEU A 211 6.17 -9.04 4.54
CA LEU A 211 5.52 -9.96 5.47
C LEU A 211 5.06 -9.26 6.75
N GLN A 212 5.89 -8.40 7.34
CA GLN A 212 5.53 -7.62 8.54
C GLN A 212 4.35 -6.68 8.29
N MET A 213 4.21 -6.17 7.07
CA MET A 213 3.08 -5.32 6.64
C MET A 213 1.84 -6.11 6.24
N GLY A 214 1.87 -7.43 6.31
CA GLY A 214 0.75 -8.28 5.92
C GLY A 214 0.49 -8.30 4.41
N VAL A 215 1.52 -8.08 3.59
CA VAL A 215 1.42 -8.19 2.13
C VAL A 215 1.29 -9.65 1.75
N GLN A 216 0.18 -10.03 1.13
CA GLN A 216 -0.13 -11.40 0.71
C GLN A 216 0.03 -11.62 -0.80
N GLY A 217 0.30 -10.56 -1.57
CA GLY A 217 0.45 -10.62 -3.02
C GLY A 217 0.84 -9.28 -3.60
N THR A 218 1.14 -9.26 -4.91
CA THR A 218 1.61 -8.09 -5.63
C THR A 218 0.73 -7.77 -6.84
N PRO A 219 0.61 -6.49 -7.24
CA PRO A 219 1.15 -5.31 -6.57
C PRO A 219 0.38 -4.98 -5.28
N ALA A 220 1.08 -4.65 -4.20
CA ALA A 220 0.46 -4.10 -3.00
C ALA A 220 0.90 -2.66 -2.81
N MET A 221 -0.07 -1.76 -2.62
CA MET A 221 0.19 -0.34 -2.49
C MET A 221 -0.38 0.25 -1.21
N PHE A 222 0.33 1.26 -0.70
CA PHE A 222 -0.09 2.01 0.47
C PHE A 222 0.15 3.51 0.26
N ASP A 223 -0.68 4.32 0.92
CA ASP A 223 -0.43 5.75 1.08
C ASP A 223 0.59 6.02 2.21
N PRO A 224 1.06 7.26 2.39
CA PRO A 224 1.98 7.62 3.48
C PRO A 224 1.40 7.43 4.89
N LYS A 225 0.08 7.26 5.02
CA LYS A 225 -0.60 7.00 6.29
C LYS A 225 -0.75 5.50 6.58
N GLY A 226 -0.35 4.63 5.64
CA GLY A 226 -0.47 3.19 5.77
C GLY A 226 -1.80 2.61 5.31
N ASN A 227 -2.66 3.40 4.67
CA ASN A 227 -3.89 2.87 4.09
C ASN A 227 -3.57 2.09 2.81
N LYS A 228 -4.19 0.92 2.66
CA LYS A 228 -4.08 0.10 1.45
C LYS A 228 -4.78 0.78 0.28
N ILE A 229 -4.16 0.76 -0.91
CA ILE A 229 -4.66 1.43 -2.11
C ILE A 229 -4.72 0.43 -3.27
N VAL A 230 -5.80 0.51 -4.05
CA VAL A 230 -5.89 -0.19 -5.34
C VAL A 230 -5.23 0.69 -6.42
N TRP A 231 -4.20 0.17 -7.09
CA TRP A 231 -3.41 0.91 -8.07
C TRP A 231 -4.24 1.52 -9.22
N VAL A 232 -5.34 0.86 -9.62
CA VAL A 232 -6.28 1.38 -10.63
C VAL A 232 -6.85 2.73 -10.23
N ASN A 233 -7.10 2.96 -8.93
CA ASN A 233 -7.64 4.22 -8.44
C ASN A 233 -6.62 5.36 -8.53
N ILE A 234 -5.32 5.06 -8.43
CA ILE A 234 -4.26 6.04 -8.68
C ILE A 234 -4.31 6.49 -10.14
N LEU A 235 -4.41 5.57 -11.08
CA LEU A 235 -4.49 5.91 -12.51
C LEU A 235 -5.75 6.73 -12.82
N LYS A 236 -6.90 6.32 -12.28
CA LYS A 236 -8.16 7.07 -12.42
C LYS A 236 -8.07 8.50 -11.87
N LYS A 237 -7.38 8.70 -10.74
CA LYS A 237 -7.14 10.04 -10.17
C LYS A 237 -6.48 10.98 -11.18
N TYR A 238 -5.65 10.47 -12.09
CA TYR A 238 -4.97 11.24 -13.14
C TYR A 238 -5.64 11.14 -14.52
N GLY A 239 -6.88 10.63 -14.58
CA GLY A 239 -7.65 10.53 -15.82
C GLY A 239 -7.14 9.45 -16.79
N ILE A 240 -6.43 8.43 -16.26
CA ILE A 240 -5.90 7.33 -17.09
C ILE A 240 -6.83 6.14 -16.97
N ASP A 241 -7.39 5.73 -18.12
CA ASP A 241 -8.23 4.54 -18.23
C ASP A 241 -7.37 3.28 -18.30
N VAL A 242 -7.70 2.31 -17.47
CA VAL A 242 -7.07 0.99 -17.47
C VAL A 242 -7.78 0.08 -18.44
N ARG A 243 -7.13 -0.25 -19.52
CA ARG A 243 -7.61 -1.17 -20.57
C ARG A 243 -7.00 -2.56 -20.41
#